data_4e870c06eeff84c0753171f3dcddf41f
#
_entry.id   4e870c06eeff84c0753171f3dcddf41f
#
_cell.length_a   1.000
_cell.length_b   1.000
_cell.length_c   1.000
_cell.angle_alpha   90.00
_cell.angle_beta   90.00
_cell.angle_gamma   90.00
#
_symmetry.space_group_name_H-M   'P 1'
#
loop_
_entity.id
_entity.type
_entity.pdbx_description
1 polymer ?
#
loop_
_entity_poly.entity_id
_entity_poly.type
_entity_poly.pdbx_seq_one_letter_code
_entity_poly.pdbx_strand_id
1 'polypeptide(L)'
;LVLILTTIWMGVIGFLDDYIKVFKKDKEGLKGKFKVVGQIGLGLIVGAIFYFHPNITVRDTPSLLLETGVTSKFDIKSTTTTIPFFKDNEFNYGQLISWMGDGYENYVWLIFIPIVIFIVTAVSNGANLTDGIDGLAAGTSAITVLALAVFTFISGNFVLSNYLNVMYIPNS
;
A
#
# COMPACT_ATOMS: atom_id res chain seq x y z
N LEU A 1 -3.28 -12.07 5.07
CA LEU A 1 -4.31 -12.44 4.11
C LEU A 1 -4.25 -11.58 2.85
N VAL A 2 -4.22 -10.22 2.97
CA VAL A 2 -4.21 -9.28 1.83
C VAL A 2 -2.99 -9.51 0.93
N LEU A 3 -1.80 -9.70 1.50
CA LEU A 3 -0.58 -10.00 0.74
C LEU A 3 -0.72 -11.27 -0.10
N ILE A 4 -1.27 -12.33 0.47
CA ILE A 4 -1.50 -13.60 -0.24
C ILE A 4 -2.48 -13.40 -1.39
N LEU A 5 -3.59 -12.70 -1.14
CA LEU A 5 -4.57 -12.36 -2.16
C LEU A 5 -3.93 -11.60 -3.32
N THR A 6 -3.16 -10.55 -3.00
CA THR A 6 -2.48 -9.70 -4.00
C THR A 6 -1.48 -10.51 -4.81
N THR A 7 -0.68 -11.36 -4.16
CA THR A 7 0.30 -12.22 -4.82
C THR A 7 -0.36 -13.21 -5.77
N ILE A 8 -1.42 -13.90 -5.33
CA ILE A 8 -2.15 -14.84 -6.18
C ILE A 8 -2.80 -14.11 -7.35
N TRP A 9 -3.47 -12.99 -7.10
CA TRP A 9 -4.16 -12.22 -8.14
C TRP A 9 -3.21 -11.75 -9.23
N MET A 10 -2.11 -11.10 -8.83
CA MET A 10 -1.11 -10.61 -9.78
C MET A 10 -0.35 -11.76 -10.45
N GLY A 11 -0.08 -12.84 -9.72
CA GLY A 11 0.52 -14.06 -10.26
C GLY A 11 -0.34 -14.70 -11.36
N VAL A 12 -1.67 -14.75 -11.19
CA VAL A 12 -2.58 -15.24 -12.23
C VAL A 12 -2.54 -14.35 -13.47
N ILE A 13 -2.54 -13.03 -13.30
CA ILE A 13 -2.45 -12.10 -14.45
C ILE A 13 -1.13 -12.28 -15.20
N GLY A 14 0.00 -12.37 -14.47
CA GLY A 14 1.31 -12.62 -15.06
C GLY A 14 1.38 -13.97 -15.77
N PHE A 15 0.90 -15.02 -15.12
CA PHE A 15 0.82 -16.35 -15.70
C PHE A 15 0.02 -16.38 -17.01
N LEU A 16 -1.14 -15.71 -17.06
CA LEU A 16 -1.95 -15.61 -18.28
C LEU A 16 -1.23 -14.85 -19.39
N ASP A 17 -0.49 -13.80 -19.06
CA ASP A 17 0.32 -13.05 -20.01
C ASP A 17 1.39 -13.94 -20.65
N ASP A 18 2.16 -14.64 -19.83
CA ASP A 18 3.22 -15.53 -20.30
C ASP A 18 2.68 -16.77 -21.01
N TYR A 19 1.56 -17.33 -20.53
CA TYR A 19 0.90 -18.43 -21.21
C TYR A 19 0.50 -18.08 -22.65
N ILE A 20 -0.06 -16.87 -22.86
CA ILE A 20 -0.43 -16.41 -24.21
C ILE A 20 0.82 -16.24 -25.08
N LYS A 21 1.89 -15.65 -24.54
CA LYS A 21 3.15 -15.45 -25.26
C LYS A 21 3.80 -16.76 -25.68
N VAL A 22 3.89 -17.73 -24.77
CA VAL A 22 4.61 -18.98 -24.99
C VAL A 22 3.78 -19.99 -25.78
N PHE A 23 2.55 -20.26 -25.34
CA PHE A 23 1.74 -21.35 -25.91
C PHE A 23 0.94 -20.90 -27.14
N LYS A 24 0.41 -19.68 -27.15
CA LYS A 24 -0.29 -19.14 -28.33
C LYS A 24 0.63 -18.44 -29.30
N LYS A 25 1.93 -18.31 -28.97
CA LYS A 25 2.94 -17.64 -29.79
C LYS A 25 2.56 -16.21 -30.17
N ASP A 26 1.73 -15.57 -29.36
CA ASP A 26 1.35 -14.17 -29.53
C ASP A 26 2.34 -13.30 -28.73
N LYS A 27 3.21 -12.59 -29.45
CA LYS A 27 4.25 -11.75 -28.86
C LYS A 27 3.71 -10.61 -28.02
N GLU A 28 2.48 -10.18 -28.25
CA GLU A 28 1.85 -9.11 -27.46
C GLU A 28 1.38 -9.59 -26.08
N GLY A 29 1.12 -10.91 -25.93
CA GLY A 29 0.63 -11.49 -24.68
C GLY A 29 -0.79 -11.05 -24.36
N LEU A 30 -1.07 -10.84 -23.06
CA LEU A 30 -2.37 -10.35 -22.62
C LEU A 30 -2.54 -8.88 -23.01
N LYS A 31 -3.59 -8.56 -23.77
CA LYS A 31 -3.87 -7.18 -24.19
C LYS A 31 -3.88 -6.23 -22.99
N GLY A 32 -3.23 -5.08 -23.12
CA GLY A 32 -3.04 -4.11 -22.03
C GLY A 32 -4.34 -3.73 -21.31
N LYS A 33 -5.47 -3.67 -22.02
CA LYS A 33 -6.79 -3.38 -21.40
C LYS A 33 -7.17 -4.39 -20.31
N PHE A 34 -6.91 -5.68 -20.54
CA PHE A 34 -7.23 -6.71 -19.53
C PHE A 34 -6.28 -6.66 -18.33
N LYS A 35 -5.01 -6.33 -18.56
CA LYS A 35 -4.05 -6.09 -17.47
C LYS A 35 -4.52 -4.93 -16.58
N VAL A 36 -4.89 -3.81 -17.19
CA VAL A 36 -5.37 -2.62 -16.46
C VAL A 36 -6.66 -2.92 -15.69
N VAL A 37 -7.62 -3.63 -16.30
CA VAL A 37 -8.86 -4.04 -15.61
C VAL A 37 -8.55 -4.93 -14.41
N GLY A 38 -7.62 -5.88 -14.55
CA GLY A 38 -7.19 -6.72 -13.44
C GLY A 38 -6.52 -5.93 -12.31
N GLN A 39 -5.69 -4.94 -12.65
CA GLN A 39 -5.03 -4.05 -11.69
C GLN A 39 -6.04 -3.15 -10.96
N ILE A 40 -7.00 -2.56 -11.68
CA ILE A 40 -8.08 -1.76 -11.08
C ILE A 40 -8.93 -2.62 -10.16
N GLY A 41 -9.30 -3.83 -10.58
CA GLY A 41 -10.07 -4.76 -9.76
C GLY A 41 -9.35 -5.11 -8.45
N LEU A 42 -8.06 -5.41 -8.52
CA LEU A 42 -7.25 -5.65 -7.32
C LEU A 42 -7.16 -4.41 -6.43
N GLY A 43 -6.85 -3.25 -7.01
CA GLY A 43 -6.75 -2.00 -6.27
C GLY A 43 -8.05 -1.63 -5.55
N LEU A 44 -9.20 -1.90 -6.19
CA LEU A 44 -10.52 -1.69 -5.60
C LEU A 44 -10.75 -2.63 -4.41
N ILE A 45 -10.45 -3.92 -4.55
CA ILE A 45 -10.59 -4.91 -3.48
C ILE A 45 -9.68 -4.57 -2.30
N VAL A 46 -8.41 -4.30 -2.56
CA VAL A 46 -7.42 -3.95 -1.53
C VAL A 46 -7.79 -2.64 -0.85
N GLY A 47 -8.13 -1.61 -1.61
CA GLY A 47 -8.57 -0.32 -1.07
C GLY A 47 -9.82 -0.44 -0.20
N ALA A 48 -10.80 -1.23 -0.63
CA ALA A 48 -12.00 -1.50 0.15
C ALA A 48 -11.68 -2.26 1.45
N ILE A 49 -10.81 -3.27 1.40
CA ILE A 49 -10.38 -4.00 2.61
C ILE A 49 -9.68 -3.05 3.58
N PHE A 50 -8.72 -2.26 3.11
CA PHE A 50 -8.00 -1.33 3.99
C PHE A 50 -8.91 -0.27 4.60
N TYR A 51 -9.89 0.22 3.83
CA TYR A 51 -10.78 1.25 4.33
C TYR A 51 -11.89 0.71 5.24
N PHE A 52 -12.56 -0.39 4.86
CA PHE A 52 -13.75 -0.86 5.56
C PHE A 52 -13.47 -1.91 6.65
N HIS A 53 -12.33 -2.63 6.60
CA HIS A 53 -12.07 -3.70 7.56
C HIS A 53 -11.76 -3.12 8.96
N PRO A 54 -12.48 -3.53 10.01
CA PRO A 54 -12.37 -2.92 11.34
C PRO A 54 -11.02 -3.18 12.02
N ASN A 55 -10.36 -4.28 11.73
CA ASN A 55 -9.10 -4.66 12.36
C ASN A 55 -7.85 -4.03 11.71
N ILE A 56 -8.04 -3.23 10.67
CA ILE A 56 -6.95 -2.46 10.07
C ILE A 56 -6.96 -1.08 10.72
N THR A 57 -6.12 -0.94 11.73
CA THR A 57 -5.99 0.26 12.55
C THR A 57 -4.53 0.68 12.62
N VAL A 58 -4.30 1.96 12.78
CA VAL A 58 -2.99 2.52 13.10
C VAL A 58 -2.99 2.88 14.58
N ARG A 59 -1.92 2.57 15.27
CA ARG A 59 -1.81 2.93 16.67
C ARG A 59 -1.25 4.33 16.81
N ASP A 60 -2.10 5.25 17.22
CA ASP A 60 -1.67 6.60 17.57
C ASP A 60 -1.26 6.64 19.05
N THR A 61 -0.09 7.21 19.31
CA THR A 61 0.37 7.45 20.67
C THR A 61 0.44 8.97 20.85
N PRO A 62 -0.59 9.58 21.45
CA PRO A 62 -0.57 11.01 21.69
C PRO A 62 0.69 11.41 22.45
N SER A 63 1.37 12.46 21.99
CA SER A 63 2.63 12.97 22.57
C SER A 63 2.51 13.28 24.07
N LEU A 64 1.34 13.66 24.54
CA LEU A 64 1.02 13.87 25.96
C LEU A 64 1.13 12.61 26.84
N LEU A 65 0.98 11.42 26.26
CA LEU A 65 1.06 10.16 27.02
C LEU A 65 2.51 9.68 27.19
N LEU A 66 3.44 10.16 26.37
CA LEU A 66 4.87 9.89 26.51
C LEU A 66 5.44 10.56 27.75
N GLU A 67 4.89 11.72 28.16
CA GLU A 67 5.32 12.44 29.37
C GLU A 67 4.75 11.86 30.66
N THR A 68 3.57 11.24 30.61
CA THR A 68 2.86 10.74 31.81
C THR A 68 3.07 9.25 32.08
N GLY A 69 3.74 8.52 31.19
CA GLY A 69 4.00 7.08 31.34
C GLY A 69 2.75 6.19 31.25
N VAL A 70 1.59 6.76 30.94
CA VAL A 70 0.33 6.04 30.77
C VAL A 70 0.19 5.63 29.32
N THR A 71 0.45 4.37 29.00
CA THR A 71 0.25 3.79 27.66
C THR A 71 -1.21 3.43 27.44
N SER A 72 -2.10 4.40 27.28
CA SER A 72 -3.42 4.13 26.71
C SER A 72 -3.26 3.99 25.19
N LYS A 73 -3.35 2.76 24.72
CA LYS A 73 -3.25 2.42 23.31
C LYS A 73 -4.58 2.72 22.64
N PHE A 74 -4.62 3.73 21.80
CA PHE A 74 -5.77 3.99 20.96
C PHE A 74 -5.51 3.45 19.55
N ASP A 75 -6.22 2.39 19.18
CA ASP A 75 -6.22 1.89 17.82
C ASP A 75 -7.22 2.75 17.02
N ILE A 76 -6.69 3.66 16.21
CA ILE A 76 -7.49 4.60 15.41
C ILE A 76 -7.50 4.12 13.97
N LYS A 77 -8.67 4.15 13.37
CA LYS A 77 -8.79 3.95 11.93
C LYS A 77 -8.28 5.21 11.24
N SER A 78 -7.15 5.11 10.57
CA SER A 78 -6.53 6.24 9.90
C SER A 78 -6.39 5.98 8.40
N THR A 79 -6.66 7.01 7.61
CA THR A 79 -6.39 7.07 6.18
C THR A 79 -5.10 7.85 5.91
N THR A 80 -4.15 7.77 6.84
CA THR A 80 -2.86 8.45 6.77
C THR A 80 -1.82 7.50 6.19
N THR A 81 -0.97 8.00 5.31
CA THR A 81 0.21 7.26 4.81
C THR A 81 1.48 8.05 5.09
N THR A 82 2.57 7.32 5.30
CA THR A 82 3.88 7.94 5.46
C THR A 82 4.42 8.37 4.10
N ILE A 83 4.62 9.67 3.92
CA ILE A 83 5.22 10.24 2.71
C ILE A 83 6.45 11.05 3.11
N PRO A 84 7.65 10.73 2.59
CA PRO A 84 8.85 11.50 2.88
C PRO A 84 8.69 12.94 2.39
N PHE A 85 9.30 13.88 3.13
CA PHE A 85 9.29 15.32 2.88
C PHE A 85 8.01 16.08 3.26
N PHE A 86 6.97 15.41 3.76
CA PHE A 86 5.84 16.08 4.40
C PHE A 86 6.13 16.35 5.89
N LYS A 87 5.38 17.31 6.45
CA LYS A 87 5.44 17.59 7.90
C LYS A 87 5.07 16.31 8.66
N ASP A 88 5.87 15.95 9.64
CA ASP A 88 5.72 14.73 10.45
C ASP A 88 5.78 13.42 9.64
N ASN A 89 6.22 13.47 8.38
CA ASN A 89 6.25 12.36 7.42
C ASN A 89 4.89 11.69 7.18
N GLU A 90 3.79 12.38 7.51
CA GLU A 90 2.44 11.85 7.38
C GLU A 90 1.58 12.70 6.46
N PHE A 91 0.77 12.02 5.64
CA PHE A 91 -0.21 12.63 4.77
C PHE A 91 -1.58 12.01 5.01
N ASN A 92 -2.51 12.82 5.52
CA ASN A 92 -3.88 12.40 5.78
C ASN A 92 -4.76 12.76 4.57
N TYR A 93 -5.29 11.74 3.89
CA TYR A 93 -6.15 11.94 2.72
C TYR A 93 -7.47 12.66 3.03
N GLY A 94 -7.94 12.59 4.26
CA GLY A 94 -9.13 13.34 4.70
C GLY A 94 -8.96 14.85 4.58
N GLN A 95 -7.74 15.36 4.72
CA GLN A 95 -7.47 16.81 4.58
C GLN A 95 -7.78 17.35 3.17
N LEU A 96 -7.71 16.50 2.13
CA LEU A 96 -8.03 16.89 0.76
C LEU A 96 -9.50 17.27 0.55
N ILE A 97 -10.38 16.76 1.41
CA ILE A 97 -11.83 17.03 1.32
C ILE A 97 -12.37 17.75 2.55
N SER A 98 -11.50 18.22 3.45
CA SER A 98 -11.92 18.98 4.66
C SER A 98 -12.71 20.24 4.33
N TRP A 99 -12.55 20.79 3.13
CA TRP A 99 -13.34 21.93 2.63
C TRP A 99 -14.83 21.64 2.44
N MET A 100 -15.25 20.36 2.46
CA MET A 100 -16.67 19.96 2.34
C MET A 100 -17.47 20.21 3.63
N GLY A 101 -16.81 20.66 4.73
CA GLY A 101 -17.47 20.91 6.01
C GLY A 101 -17.65 19.65 6.85
N ASP A 102 -18.46 19.73 7.91
CA ASP A 102 -18.65 18.64 8.86
C ASP A 102 -19.19 17.37 8.17
N GLY A 103 -18.63 16.22 8.53
CA GLY A 103 -19.02 14.93 7.97
C GLY A 103 -18.22 14.46 6.75
N TYR A 104 -17.19 15.21 6.30
CA TYR A 104 -16.33 14.79 5.18
C TYR A 104 -15.67 13.43 5.42
N GLU A 105 -15.49 13.02 6.66
CA GLU A 105 -14.86 11.76 7.04
C GLU A 105 -15.56 10.54 6.42
N ASN A 106 -16.87 10.63 6.21
CA ASN A 106 -17.66 9.57 5.56
C ASN A 106 -17.36 9.40 4.07
N TYR A 107 -16.73 10.40 3.45
CA TYR A 107 -16.44 10.44 2.00
C TYR A 107 -14.95 10.25 1.67
N VAL A 108 -14.08 10.06 2.66
CA VAL A 108 -12.63 9.88 2.45
C VAL A 108 -12.31 8.69 1.55
N TRP A 109 -13.14 7.66 1.55
CA TRP A 109 -13.00 6.50 0.67
C TRP A 109 -13.02 6.85 -0.82
N LEU A 110 -13.70 7.95 -1.21
CA LEU A 110 -13.73 8.45 -2.59
C LEU A 110 -12.35 8.90 -3.10
N ILE A 111 -11.45 9.28 -2.20
CA ILE A 111 -10.07 9.63 -2.54
C ILE A 111 -9.13 8.47 -2.26
N PHE A 112 -9.29 7.81 -1.13
CA PHE A 112 -8.41 6.74 -0.69
C PHE A 112 -8.39 5.55 -1.68
N ILE A 113 -9.55 5.05 -2.09
CA ILE A 113 -9.64 3.91 -3.00
C ILE A 113 -9.02 4.21 -4.38
N PRO A 114 -9.31 5.34 -5.07
CA PRO A 114 -8.63 5.71 -6.30
C PRO A 114 -7.11 5.83 -6.15
N ILE A 115 -6.60 6.32 -5.04
CA ILE A 115 -5.17 6.40 -4.78
C ILE A 115 -4.56 4.99 -4.67
N VAL A 116 -5.21 4.07 -3.96
CA VAL A 116 -4.76 2.67 -3.88
C VAL A 116 -4.77 2.03 -5.27
N ILE A 117 -5.80 2.24 -6.08
CA ILE A 117 -5.87 1.77 -7.46
C ILE A 117 -4.70 2.32 -8.28
N PHE A 118 -4.43 3.62 -8.14
CA PHE A 118 -3.32 4.27 -8.84
C PHE A 118 -1.98 3.66 -8.44
N ILE A 119 -1.73 3.45 -7.14
CA ILE A 119 -0.50 2.84 -6.63
C ILE A 119 -0.33 1.42 -7.19
N VAL A 120 -1.36 0.58 -7.09
CA VAL A 120 -1.32 -0.81 -7.60
C VAL A 120 -1.03 -0.82 -9.10
N THR A 121 -1.69 0.04 -9.85
CA THR A 121 -1.52 0.14 -11.31
C THR A 121 -0.12 0.64 -11.67
N ALA A 122 0.36 1.70 -11.01
CA ALA A 122 1.67 2.29 -11.27
C ALA A 122 2.81 1.30 -10.95
N VAL A 123 2.77 0.67 -9.78
CA VAL A 123 3.79 -0.31 -9.35
C VAL A 123 3.79 -1.53 -10.26
N SER A 124 2.62 -2.07 -10.58
CA SER A 124 2.51 -3.24 -11.46
C SER A 124 3.03 -2.96 -12.87
N ASN A 125 2.68 -1.81 -13.45
CA ASN A 125 3.18 -1.43 -14.77
C ASN A 125 4.67 -1.10 -14.73
N GLY A 126 5.16 -0.44 -13.68
CA GLY A 126 6.58 -0.21 -13.46
C GLY A 126 7.38 -1.51 -13.41
N ALA A 127 6.92 -2.49 -12.63
CA ALA A 127 7.53 -3.82 -12.55
C ALA A 127 7.56 -4.51 -13.93
N ASN A 128 6.46 -4.45 -14.68
CA ASN A 128 6.38 -5.05 -16.02
C ASN A 128 7.32 -4.38 -17.04
N LEU A 129 7.57 -3.07 -16.91
CA LEU A 129 8.54 -2.38 -17.76
C LEU A 129 9.99 -2.78 -17.42
N THR A 130 10.30 -2.99 -16.16
CA THR A 130 11.64 -3.41 -15.71
C THR A 130 11.94 -4.85 -16.04
N ASP A 131 10.94 -5.69 -16.22
CA ASP A 131 11.08 -7.13 -16.54
C ASP A 131 11.63 -7.39 -17.97
N GLY A 132 11.66 -6.36 -18.81
CA GLY A 132 12.24 -6.44 -20.15
C GLY A 132 13.77 -6.44 -20.21
N ILE A 133 14.46 -6.23 -19.08
CA ILE A 133 15.93 -6.17 -18.99
C ILE A 133 16.40 -7.27 -18.06
N ASP A 134 17.29 -8.15 -18.56
CA ASP A 134 17.81 -9.30 -17.81
C ASP A 134 18.39 -8.92 -16.45
N GLY A 135 17.80 -9.46 -15.38
CA GLY A 135 18.24 -9.26 -14.00
C GLY A 135 17.81 -7.94 -13.35
N LEU A 136 17.30 -6.95 -14.11
CA LEU A 136 16.90 -5.66 -13.54
C LEU A 136 15.67 -5.81 -12.63
N ALA A 137 14.63 -6.51 -13.07
CA ALA A 137 13.44 -6.75 -12.27
C ALA A 137 13.76 -7.52 -10.99
N ALA A 138 14.57 -8.58 -11.08
CA ALA A 138 14.98 -9.36 -9.92
C ALA A 138 15.82 -8.53 -8.94
N GLY A 139 16.80 -7.77 -9.45
CA GLY A 139 17.68 -6.92 -8.63
C GLY A 139 16.91 -5.80 -7.92
N THR A 140 16.07 -5.07 -8.65
CA THR A 140 15.26 -3.99 -8.05
C THR A 140 14.23 -4.53 -7.05
N SER A 141 13.61 -5.69 -7.35
CA SER A 141 12.70 -6.35 -6.42
C SER A 141 13.39 -6.78 -5.13
N ALA A 142 14.60 -7.36 -5.23
CA ALA A 142 15.39 -7.75 -4.05
C ALA A 142 15.70 -6.55 -3.16
N ILE A 143 16.14 -5.44 -3.73
CA ILE A 143 16.43 -4.19 -3.00
C ILE A 143 15.15 -3.66 -2.34
N THR A 144 14.03 -3.64 -3.07
CA THR A 144 12.76 -3.15 -2.56
C THR A 144 12.25 -4.01 -1.40
N VAL A 145 12.29 -5.34 -1.54
CA VAL A 145 11.87 -6.26 -0.48
C VAL A 145 12.74 -6.11 0.77
N LEU A 146 14.06 -5.94 0.59
CA LEU A 146 14.97 -5.72 1.71
C LEU A 146 14.68 -4.39 2.42
N ALA A 147 14.45 -3.32 1.67
CA ALA A 147 14.07 -2.03 2.24
C ALA A 147 12.73 -2.13 3.01
N LEU A 148 11.72 -2.78 2.43
CA LEU A 148 10.43 -3.00 3.10
C LEU A 148 10.57 -3.85 4.36
N ALA A 149 11.43 -4.88 4.36
CA ALA A 149 11.71 -5.68 5.55
C ALA A 149 12.32 -4.84 6.68
N VAL A 150 13.25 -3.94 6.36
CA VAL A 150 13.81 -3.00 7.33
C VAL A 150 12.73 -2.05 7.87
N PHE A 151 11.90 -1.47 7.01
CA PHE A 151 10.81 -0.60 7.44
C PHE A 151 9.78 -1.34 8.30
N THR A 152 9.42 -2.57 7.94
CA THR A 152 8.52 -3.41 8.75
C THR A 152 9.11 -3.68 10.13
N PHE A 153 10.39 -4.00 10.20
CA PHE A 153 11.08 -4.20 11.50
C PHE A 153 11.09 -2.91 12.34
N ILE A 154 11.36 -1.76 11.74
CA ILE A 154 11.33 -0.45 12.42
C ILE A 154 9.92 -0.14 12.90
N SER A 155 8.93 -0.25 12.02
CA SER A 155 7.52 0.04 12.34
C SER A 155 6.94 -0.89 13.40
N GLY A 156 7.41 -2.14 13.47
CA GLY A 156 7.01 -3.10 14.52
C GLY A 156 7.63 -2.84 15.88
N ASN A 157 8.67 -2.02 15.96
CA ASN A 157 9.36 -1.71 17.21
C ASN A 157 9.00 -0.28 17.68
N PHE A 158 8.32 -0.18 18.83
CA PHE A 158 7.87 1.11 19.36
C PHE A 158 9.01 2.11 19.59
N VAL A 159 10.16 1.66 20.10
CA VAL A 159 11.30 2.53 20.41
C VAL A 159 11.93 3.07 19.12
N LEU A 160 12.14 2.18 18.13
CA LEU A 160 12.74 2.55 16.85
C LEU A 160 11.82 3.44 16.01
N SER A 161 10.53 3.12 15.98
CA SER A 161 9.55 3.90 15.22
C SER A 161 9.44 5.33 15.75
N ASN A 162 9.42 5.48 17.07
CA ASN A 162 9.41 6.80 17.70
C ASN A 162 10.72 7.58 17.49
N TYR A 163 11.87 6.92 17.61
CA TYR A 163 13.17 7.55 17.38
C TYR A 163 13.35 8.04 15.95
N LEU A 164 12.88 7.25 14.97
CA LEU A 164 13.01 7.57 13.54
C LEU A 164 11.82 8.35 12.98
N ASN A 165 10.85 8.70 13.82
CA ASN A 165 9.60 9.37 13.43
C ASN A 165 8.88 8.64 12.29
N VAL A 166 8.75 7.32 12.41
CA VAL A 166 8.05 6.44 11.49
C VAL A 166 6.79 5.93 12.17
N MET A 167 5.71 5.78 11.43
CA MET A 167 4.45 5.26 11.95
C MET A 167 4.63 3.88 12.62
N TYR A 168 4.17 3.75 13.87
CA TYR A 168 4.21 2.48 14.58
C TYR A 168 3.03 1.59 14.16
N ILE A 169 3.31 0.40 13.66
CA ILE A 169 2.31 -0.59 13.24
C ILE A 169 2.48 -1.84 14.13
N PRO A 170 1.55 -2.08 15.07
CA PRO A 170 1.64 -3.26 15.93
C PRO A 170 1.46 -4.55 15.13
N ASN A 171 2.28 -5.57 15.47
CA ASN A 171 2.27 -6.89 14.83
C ASN A 171 2.65 -6.88 13.32
N SER A 172 3.45 -5.90 12.89
CA SER A 172 4.04 -5.88 11.56
C SER A 172 5.28 -6.77 11.46
#